data_fcb4e6a5723badb2a9a79c073d28bf52
#
_entry.id   fcb4e6a5723badb2a9a79c073d28bf52
#
_cell.length_a   1.000
_cell.length_b   1.000
_cell.length_c   1.000
_cell.angle_alpha   90.00
_cell.angle_beta   90.00
_cell.angle_gamma   90.00
#
_symmetry.space_group_name_H-M   'P 1'
#
loop_
_entity.id
_entity.type
_entity.pdbx_description
1 polymer ?
#
loop_
_entity_poly.entity_id
_entity_poly.type
_entity_poly.pdbx_seq_one_letter_code
_entity_poly.pdbx_strand_id
1 'polypeptide(L)'
;MNKQVQFIDWGLVDYQDAWDRQEKVFAGTLAVKQDNRTNNLSNPTPNYLIFTEHPHVYTLGKSGHEEYLLLDEEGLKEKEAKFYKINRGGDITYHGPGQIVGYPILDLDNFFTDIHLYLRTLEEAIILTLADYGIQAGRYEGFTGVWLDADNDKARKICAMGVRASRWVTMHGFAFNVNADLTYFGNIIPCGIDDKDVTSMERELGRKLDMDEVKNKLKKHIASLFHMELL
;
A
#
# COMPACT_ATOMS: atom_id res chain seq x y z
N MET A 1 -9.92 19.24 -14.00
CA MET A 1 -9.22 18.25 -13.16
C MET A 1 -9.85 18.27 -11.78
N ASN A 2 -10.33 17.13 -11.29
CA ASN A 2 -10.95 17.00 -9.98
C ASN A 2 -9.90 16.59 -8.92
N LYS A 3 -9.53 17.51 -8.03
CA LYS A 3 -8.60 17.27 -6.93
C LYS A 3 -9.28 16.84 -5.62
N GLN A 4 -10.60 16.78 -5.60
CA GLN A 4 -11.36 16.33 -4.44
C GLN A 4 -11.16 14.82 -4.26
N VAL A 5 -10.79 14.42 -3.05
CA VAL A 5 -10.52 13.04 -2.69
C VAL A 5 -11.27 12.70 -1.40
N GLN A 6 -12.14 11.70 -1.47
CA GLN A 6 -12.81 11.20 -0.28
C GLN A 6 -11.83 10.37 0.54
N PHE A 7 -11.54 10.82 1.77
CA PHE A 7 -10.78 10.03 2.72
C PHE A 7 -11.70 9.08 3.49
N ILE A 8 -11.30 7.80 3.60
CA ILE A 8 -12.07 6.79 4.34
C ILE A 8 -11.07 5.94 5.14
N ASP A 9 -11.30 5.77 6.43
CA ASP A 9 -10.64 4.74 7.24
C ASP A 9 -11.63 3.58 7.44
N TRP A 10 -11.29 2.41 6.93
CA TRP A 10 -12.12 1.22 7.09
C TRP A 10 -11.88 0.48 8.40
N GLY A 11 -10.83 0.85 9.16
CA GLY A 11 -10.41 0.12 10.34
C GLY A 11 -9.87 -1.27 10.00
N LEU A 12 -10.08 -2.23 10.89
CA LEU A 12 -9.68 -3.62 10.69
C LEU A 12 -10.74 -4.36 9.86
N VAL A 13 -10.40 -4.76 8.63
CA VAL A 13 -11.33 -5.40 7.67
C VAL A 13 -10.67 -6.65 7.08
N ASP A 14 -11.45 -7.73 6.92
CA ASP A 14 -11.02 -8.92 6.17
C ASP A 14 -10.52 -8.54 4.77
N TYR A 15 -9.47 -9.20 4.32
CA TYR A 15 -8.82 -8.84 3.05
C TYR A 15 -9.74 -9.01 1.85
N GLN A 16 -10.55 -10.09 1.80
CA GLN A 16 -11.48 -10.31 0.69
C GLN A 16 -12.56 -9.22 0.64
N ASP A 17 -13.12 -8.87 1.80
CA ASP A 17 -14.13 -7.80 1.88
C ASP A 17 -13.54 -6.45 1.44
N ALA A 18 -12.31 -6.14 1.84
CA ALA A 18 -11.62 -4.93 1.41
C ALA A 18 -11.30 -4.94 -0.09
N TRP A 19 -10.91 -6.08 -0.64
CA TRP A 19 -10.66 -6.24 -2.07
C TRP A 19 -11.93 -6.05 -2.89
N ASP A 20 -13.03 -6.65 -2.48
CA ASP A 20 -14.34 -6.49 -3.14
C ASP A 20 -14.81 -5.03 -3.12
N ARG A 21 -14.63 -4.34 -1.98
CA ARG A 21 -14.90 -2.89 -1.88
C ARG A 21 -14.01 -2.08 -2.81
N GLN A 22 -12.71 -2.38 -2.91
CA GLN A 22 -11.80 -1.71 -3.84
C GLN A 22 -12.23 -1.91 -5.30
N GLU A 23 -12.54 -3.16 -5.71
CA GLU A 23 -13.00 -3.45 -7.09
C GLU A 23 -14.27 -2.67 -7.42
N LYS A 24 -15.22 -2.55 -6.49
CA LYS A 24 -16.44 -1.76 -6.68
C LYS A 24 -16.14 -0.28 -6.89
N VAL A 25 -15.30 0.31 -6.06
CA VAL A 25 -14.90 1.72 -6.16
C VAL A 25 -14.13 1.97 -7.46
N PHE A 26 -13.16 1.12 -7.78
CA PHE A 26 -12.36 1.17 -8.99
C PHE A 26 -13.22 1.08 -10.26
N ALA A 27 -14.14 0.10 -10.30
CA ALA A 27 -15.08 -0.06 -11.41
C ALA A 27 -16.02 1.15 -11.56
N GLY A 28 -16.47 1.74 -10.45
CA GLY A 28 -17.28 2.97 -10.45
C GLY A 28 -16.55 4.14 -11.09
N THR A 29 -15.28 4.37 -10.72
CA THR A 29 -14.48 5.44 -11.35
C THR A 29 -14.24 5.19 -12.83
N LEU A 30 -13.95 3.93 -13.22
CA LEU A 30 -13.81 3.57 -14.63
C LEU A 30 -15.09 3.75 -15.44
N ALA A 31 -16.26 3.47 -14.84
CA ALA A 31 -17.55 3.65 -15.49
C ALA A 31 -17.82 5.13 -15.82
N VAL A 32 -17.54 6.06 -14.90
CA VAL A 32 -17.65 7.50 -15.16
C VAL A 32 -16.71 7.94 -16.29
N LYS A 33 -15.44 7.46 -16.29
CA LYS A 33 -14.51 7.74 -17.40
C LYS A 33 -15.03 7.22 -18.74
N GLN A 34 -15.58 6.03 -18.76
CA GLN A 34 -16.12 5.42 -19.97
C GLN A 34 -17.35 6.18 -20.48
N ASP A 35 -18.25 6.56 -19.58
CA ASP A 35 -19.44 7.36 -19.93
C ASP A 35 -19.06 8.72 -20.50
N ASN A 36 -18.14 9.43 -19.85
CA ASN A 36 -17.60 10.70 -20.36
C ASN A 36 -17.06 10.56 -21.79
N ARG A 37 -16.29 9.50 -22.05
CA ARG A 37 -15.72 9.24 -23.38
C ARG A 37 -16.79 8.92 -24.42
N THR A 38 -17.75 8.06 -24.05
CA THR A 38 -18.78 7.56 -24.99
C THR A 38 -19.77 8.65 -25.36
N ASN A 39 -20.18 9.48 -24.39
CA ASN A 39 -21.25 10.47 -24.54
C ASN A 39 -20.72 11.91 -24.63
N ASN A 40 -19.39 12.07 -24.77
CA ASN A 40 -18.72 13.37 -24.81
C ASN A 40 -19.07 14.28 -23.62
N LEU A 41 -19.09 13.69 -22.42
CA LEU A 41 -19.37 14.36 -21.16
C LEU A 41 -18.08 14.77 -20.44
N SER A 42 -18.22 15.57 -19.38
CA SER A 42 -17.10 16.03 -18.53
C SER A 42 -17.44 15.88 -17.04
N ASN A 43 -18.14 14.82 -16.67
CA ASN A 43 -18.47 14.55 -15.28
C ASN A 43 -17.18 14.32 -14.48
N PRO A 44 -17.03 14.90 -13.27
CA PRO A 44 -15.85 14.66 -12.44
C PRO A 44 -15.77 13.19 -12.05
N THR A 45 -14.60 12.56 -12.27
CA THR A 45 -14.33 11.22 -11.80
C THR A 45 -14.04 11.24 -10.29
N PRO A 46 -14.63 10.33 -9.49
CA PRO A 46 -14.37 10.28 -8.06
C PRO A 46 -12.97 9.76 -7.76
N ASN A 47 -12.36 10.27 -6.68
CA ASN A 47 -11.08 9.83 -6.17
C ASN A 47 -11.20 9.47 -4.69
N TYR A 48 -10.46 8.45 -4.25
CA TYR A 48 -10.51 7.94 -2.88
C TYR A 48 -9.10 7.72 -2.34
N LEU A 49 -8.91 8.08 -1.08
CA LEU A 49 -7.76 7.67 -0.28
C LEU A 49 -8.30 6.84 0.89
N ILE A 50 -8.02 5.54 0.88
CA ILE A 50 -8.57 4.61 1.85
C ILE A 50 -7.44 4.06 2.70
N PHE A 51 -7.58 4.12 4.03
CA PHE A 51 -6.71 3.40 4.96
C PHE A 51 -7.47 2.25 5.60
N THR A 52 -6.75 1.19 5.92
CA THR A 52 -7.29 0.01 6.59
C THR A 52 -6.16 -0.77 7.29
N GLU A 53 -6.54 -1.68 8.15
CA GLU A 53 -5.71 -2.78 8.65
C GLU A 53 -6.38 -4.10 8.26
N HIS A 54 -5.62 -5.17 8.19
CA HIS A 54 -6.15 -6.51 7.91
C HIS A 54 -5.82 -7.48 9.03
N PRO A 55 -6.65 -8.52 9.27
CA PRO A 55 -6.19 -9.74 9.90
C PRO A 55 -5.01 -10.34 9.12
N HIS A 56 -4.30 -11.31 9.73
CA HIS A 56 -3.14 -11.92 9.12
C HIS A 56 -3.45 -12.51 7.73
N VAL A 57 -2.75 -12.03 6.70
CA VAL A 57 -2.96 -12.46 5.33
C VAL A 57 -1.68 -12.32 4.49
N TYR A 58 -1.43 -13.33 3.67
CA TYR A 58 -0.41 -13.29 2.62
C TYR A 58 -1.08 -13.05 1.28
N THR A 59 -0.50 -12.14 0.48
CA THR A 59 -1.02 -11.84 -0.85
C THR A 59 0.05 -12.01 -1.91
N LEU A 60 -0.23 -12.81 -2.93
CA LEU A 60 0.65 -13.06 -4.06
C LEU A 60 0.25 -12.17 -5.23
N GLY A 61 1.14 -11.28 -5.65
CA GLY A 61 0.96 -10.43 -6.82
C GLY A 61 1.26 -11.18 -8.13
N LYS A 62 1.11 -10.48 -9.26
CA LYS A 62 1.23 -11.07 -10.60
C LYS A 62 2.62 -11.61 -10.95
N SER A 63 3.67 -11.08 -10.33
CA SER A 63 5.06 -11.46 -10.59
C SER A 63 5.58 -12.50 -9.61
N GLY A 64 4.75 -12.91 -8.64
CA GLY A 64 5.16 -13.80 -7.56
C GLY A 64 5.02 -15.28 -7.91
N HIS A 65 5.77 -16.09 -7.19
CA HIS A 65 5.75 -17.55 -7.26
C HIS A 65 5.16 -18.12 -5.97
N GLU A 66 4.27 -19.13 -6.08
CA GLU A 66 3.60 -19.73 -4.92
C GLU A 66 4.58 -20.38 -3.95
N GLU A 67 5.72 -20.88 -4.45
CA GLU A 67 6.81 -21.46 -3.67
C GLU A 67 7.47 -20.48 -2.69
N TYR A 68 7.20 -19.17 -2.85
CA TYR A 68 7.64 -18.15 -1.91
C TYR A 68 6.76 -18.04 -0.65
N LEU A 69 5.63 -18.74 -0.59
CA LEU A 69 4.92 -19.00 0.65
C LEU A 69 5.47 -20.29 1.26
N LEU A 70 6.12 -20.18 2.42
CA LEU A 70 6.75 -21.30 3.11
C LEU A 70 5.78 -22.07 4.03
N LEU A 71 4.51 -21.69 4.07
CA LEU A 71 3.45 -22.34 4.84
C LEU A 71 2.55 -23.16 3.91
N ASP A 72 2.20 -24.35 4.38
CA ASP A 72 1.10 -25.14 3.84
C ASP A 72 -0.26 -24.73 4.47
N GLU A 73 -1.34 -25.44 4.15
CA GLU A 73 -2.68 -25.14 4.67
C GLU A 73 -2.76 -25.27 6.21
N GLU A 74 -2.00 -26.21 6.81
CA GLU A 74 -1.96 -26.41 8.26
C GLU A 74 -1.20 -25.27 8.94
N GLY A 75 -0.04 -24.89 8.40
CA GLY A 75 0.73 -23.74 8.86
C GLY A 75 -0.01 -22.42 8.76
N LEU A 76 -0.78 -22.19 7.68
CA LEU A 76 -1.66 -21.02 7.57
C LEU A 76 -2.72 -21.00 8.67
N LYS A 77 -3.29 -22.16 8.98
CA LYS A 77 -4.31 -22.31 10.02
C LYS A 77 -3.75 -22.06 11.43
N GLU A 78 -2.56 -22.61 11.72
CA GLU A 78 -1.85 -22.39 12.99
C GLU A 78 -1.49 -20.90 13.20
N LYS A 79 -1.19 -20.19 12.11
CA LYS A 79 -0.90 -18.75 12.12
C LYS A 79 -2.14 -17.86 12.05
N GLU A 80 -3.34 -18.45 12.01
CA GLU A 80 -4.61 -17.71 11.79
C GLU A 80 -4.54 -16.79 10.57
N ALA A 81 -3.79 -17.21 9.53
CA ALA A 81 -3.52 -16.43 8.33
C ALA A 81 -4.25 -16.98 7.12
N LYS A 82 -4.65 -16.09 6.21
CA LYS A 82 -5.22 -16.43 4.91
C LYS A 82 -4.19 -16.22 3.80
N PHE A 83 -4.44 -16.81 2.63
CA PHE A 83 -3.62 -16.60 1.43
C PHE A 83 -4.50 -16.27 0.24
N TYR A 84 -4.13 -15.24 -0.53
CA TYR A 84 -4.83 -14.83 -1.74
C TYR A 84 -3.87 -14.57 -2.89
N LYS A 85 -4.22 -15.06 -4.08
CA LYS A 85 -3.62 -14.63 -5.35
C LYS A 85 -4.40 -13.45 -5.89
N ILE A 86 -3.71 -12.36 -6.15
CA ILE A 86 -4.36 -11.09 -6.50
C ILE A 86 -3.74 -10.43 -7.73
N ASN A 87 -4.37 -9.39 -8.23
CA ASN A 87 -4.05 -8.78 -9.51
C ASN A 87 -3.17 -7.51 -9.41
N ARG A 88 -2.56 -7.23 -8.23
CA ARG A 88 -1.57 -6.15 -8.10
C ARG A 88 -0.22 -6.49 -8.74
N GLY A 89 0.58 -5.49 -9.03
CA GLY A 89 2.00 -5.67 -9.34
C GLY A 89 2.81 -6.17 -8.14
N GLY A 90 4.00 -6.69 -8.40
CA GLY A 90 4.91 -7.22 -7.40
C GLY A 90 4.66 -8.67 -7.03
N ASP A 91 5.41 -9.13 -6.04
CA ASP A 91 5.51 -10.51 -5.58
C ASP A 91 4.67 -10.75 -4.32
N ILE A 92 5.02 -11.78 -3.52
CA ILE A 92 4.36 -12.09 -2.26
C ILE A 92 4.64 -11.01 -1.21
N THR A 93 3.66 -10.72 -0.37
CA THR A 93 3.81 -9.90 0.83
C THR A 93 2.86 -10.36 1.93
N TYR A 94 3.05 -9.82 3.12
CA TYR A 94 2.21 -10.04 4.28
C TYR A 94 1.49 -8.76 4.68
N HIS A 95 0.23 -8.90 5.14
CA HIS A 95 -0.51 -7.87 5.84
C HIS A 95 -1.01 -8.41 7.17
N GLY A 96 -1.05 -7.54 8.18
CA GLY A 96 -1.54 -7.88 9.51
C GLY A 96 -1.82 -6.65 10.37
N PRO A 97 -2.37 -6.84 11.57
CA PRO A 97 -2.60 -5.77 12.54
C PRO A 97 -1.31 -4.97 12.79
N GLY A 98 -1.45 -3.65 12.95
CA GLY A 98 -0.32 -2.75 13.12
C GLY A 98 0.34 -2.29 11.82
N GLN A 99 -0.14 -2.74 10.65
CA GLN A 99 0.20 -2.10 9.37
C GLN A 99 -0.86 -1.06 9.00
N ILE A 100 -0.43 0.10 8.48
CA ILE A 100 -1.31 0.97 7.72
C ILE A 100 -1.28 0.50 6.27
N VAL A 101 -2.38 -0.10 5.82
CA VAL A 101 -2.55 -0.45 4.41
C VAL A 101 -3.31 0.68 3.73
N GLY A 102 -2.72 1.25 2.70
CA GLY A 102 -3.30 2.38 1.97
C GLY A 102 -3.71 2.00 0.56
N TYR A 103 -4.93 2.35 0.20
CA TYR A 103 -5.50 2.14 -1.13
C TYR A 103 -5.89 3.48 -1.77
N PRO A 104 -4.95 4.19 -2.42
CA PRO A 104 -5.29 5.36 -3.20
C PRO A 104 -5.93 4.91 -4.54
N ILE A 105 -7.25 5.05 -4.64
CA ILE A 105 -8.00 4.76 -5.87
C ILE A 105 -8.27 6.10 -6.56
N LEU A 106 -7.36 6.47 -7.45
CA LEU A 106 -7.30 7.79 -8.08
C LEU A 106 -7.43 7.67 -9.59
N ASP A 107 -8.15 8.58 -10.20
CA ASP A 107 -8.03 8.85 -11.62
C ASP A 107 -6.85 9.79 -11.86
N LEU A 108 -5.72 9.25 -12.29
CA LEU A 108 -4.48 10.01 -12.49
C LEU A 108 -4.58 11.08 -13.57
N ASP A 109 -5.60 11.08 -14.46
CA ASP A 109 -5.84 12.19 -15.36
C ASP A 109 -6.17 13.49 -14.59
N ASN A 110 -6.61 13.38 -13.34
CA ASN A 110 -6.83 14.52 -12.46
C ASN A 110 -5.54 15.04 -11.81
N PHE A 111 -4.47 14.25 -11.82
CA PHE A 111 -3.20 14.55 -11.14
C PHE A 111 -2.05 14.61 -12.13
N PHE A 112 -1.52 13.47 -12.52
CA PHE A 112 -0.46 13.30 -13.52
C PHE A 112 -0.48 11.87 -14.06
N THR A 113 -0.29 11.68 -15.36
CA THR A 113 -0.34 10.37 -16.03
C THR A 113 1.04 9.72 -16.09
N ASP A 114 1.59 9.39 -14.93
CA ASP A 114 2.88 8.75 -14.77
C ASP A 114 2.86 7.83 -13.54
N ILE A 115 2.94 6.51 -13.76
CA ILE A 115 2.91 5.50 -12.69
C ILE A 115 4.19 5.51 -11.87
N HIS A 116 5.34 5.81 -12.46
CA HIS A 116 6.58 5.91 -11.71
C HIS A 116 6.53 7.11 -10.76
N LEU A 117 6.12 8.27 -11.25
CA LEU A 117 5.92 9.46 -10.43
C LEU A 117 4.90 9.21 -9.31
N TYR A 118 3.80 8.50 -9.63
CA TYR A 118 2.79 8.11 -8.63
C TYR A 118 3.39 7.29 -7.49
N LEU A 119 4.16 6.25 -7.80
CA LEU A 119 4.82 5.42 -6.80
C LEU A 119 5.85 6.22 -6.00
N ARG A 120 6.69 7.04 -6.67
CA ARG A 120 7.68 7.89 -6.01
C ARG A 120 7.05 8.94 -5.09
N THR A 121 5.87 9.44 -5.45
CA THR A 121 5.10 10.38 -4.60
C THR A 121 4.54 9.70 -3.35
N LEU A 122 4.07 8.46 -3.47
CA LEU A 122 3.65 7.67 -2.30
C LEU A 122 4.82 7.32 -1.40
N GLU A 123 5.96 6.92 -1.96
CA GLU A 123 7.19 6.67 -1.19
C GLU A 123 7.62 7.93 -0.43
N GLU A 124 7.57 9.10 -1.08
CA GLU A 124 7.91 10.37 -0.43
C GLU A 124 7.01 10.67 0.76
N ALA A 125 5.70 10.42 0.64
CA ALA A 125 4.78 10.60 1.76
C ALA A 125 5.13 9.73 2.97
N ILE A 126 5.55 8.48 2.74
CA ILE A 126 6.02 7.59 3.80
C ILE A 126 7.35 8.08 4.38
N ILE A 127 8.31 8.50 3.53
CA ILE A 127 9.61 9.04 3.97
C ILE A 127 9.42 10.27 4.87
N LEU A 128 8.57 11.22 4.45
CA LEU A 128 8.24 12.40 5.25
C LEU A 128 7.54 12.04 6.57
N THR A 129 6.65 11.06 6.54
CA THR A 129 6.00 10.56 7.76
C THR A 129 7.02 9.97 8.73
N LEU A 130 7.98 9.19 8.25
CA LEU A 130 9.07 8.63 9.06
C LEU A 130 9.97 9.73 9.64
N ALA A 131 10.26 10.75 8.85
CA ALA A 131 11.06 11.91 9.28
C ALA A 131 10.39 12.69 10.43
N ASP A 132 9.04 12.76 10.47
CA ASP A 132 8.29 13.35 11.59
C ASP A 132 8.53 12.63 12.93
N TYR A 133 9.04 11.39 12.89
CA TYR A 133 9.41 10.58 14.06
C TYR A 133 10.93 10.42 14.23
N GLY A 134 11.72 11.15 13.44
CA GLY A 134 13.18 11.09 13.50
C GLY A 134 13.80 9.85 12.86
N ILE A 135 13.03 9.10 12.07
CA ILE A 135 13.51 7.92 11.33
C ILE A 135 13.97 8.36 9.94
N GLN A 136 15.26 8.16 9.63
CA GLN A 136 15.78 8.39 8.29
C GLN A 136 15.44 7.20 7.38
N ALA A 137 14.78 7.48 6.28
CA ALA A 137 14.38 6.48 5.29
C ALA A 137 14.61 7.00 3.88
N GLY A 138 14.64 6.07 2.93
CA GLY A 138 14.88 6.40 1.53
C GLY A 138 14.36 5.34 0.57
N ARG A 139 14.86 5.41 -0.65
CA ARG A 139 14.56 4.47 -1.74
C ARG A 139 15.76 3.57 -1.96
N TYR A 140 15.53 2.30 -2.21
CA TYR A 140 16.57 1.35 -2.61
C TYR A 140 16.55 1.24 -4.13
N GLU A 141 17.70 1.44 -4.78
CA GLU A 141 17.80 1.43 -6.26
C GLU A 141 17.33 0.08 -6.82
N GLY A 142 16.49 0.13 -7.85
CA GLY A 142 15.91 -1.05 -8.48
C GLY A 142 14.69 -1.65 -7.76
N PHE A 143 14.35 -1.18 -6.57
CA PHE A 143 13.23 -1.71 -5.79
C PHE A 143 12.19 -0.64 -5.45
N THR A 144 10.92 -1.04 -5.53
CA THR A 144 9.81 -0.18 -5.10
C THR A 144 9.55 -0.36 -3.61
N GLY A 145 9.20 0.74 -2.94
CA GLY A 145 8.92 0.77 -1.50
C GLY A 145 9.88 1.69 -0.75
N VAL A 146 9.72 1.74 0.57
CA VAL A 146 10.54 2.59 1.44
C VAL A 146 11.43 1.73 2.33
N TRP A 147 12.68 2.15 2.44
CA TRP A 147 13.74 1.39 3.07
C TRP A 147 14.53 2.27 4.05
N LEU A 148 15.06 1.62 5.07
CA LEU A 148 16.08 2.18 5.94
C LEU A 148 17.44 1.60 5.54
N ASP A 149 18.50 2.39 5.75
CA ASP A 149 19.89 2.01 5.44
C ASP A 149 20.05 1.47 3.99
N ALA A 150 19.36 2.10 3.03
CA ALA A 150 19.29 1.67 1.64
C ALA A 150 20.65 1.59 0.93
N ASP A 151 21.67 2.26 1.45
CA ASP A 151 23.00 2.37 0.83
C ASP A 151 23.98 1.28 1.31
N ASN A 152 23.53 0.34 2.16
CA ASN A 152 24.43 -0.65 2.75
C ASN A 152 23.74 -2.02 2.95
N ASP A 153 24.49 -2.98 3.49
CA ASP A 153 24.07 -4.36 3.73
C ASP A 153 23.02 -4.52 4.84
N LYS A 154 22.72 -3.46 5.59
CA LYS A 154 21.66 -3.43 6.62
C LYS A 154 20.32 -2.93 6.08
N ALA A 155 20.20 -2.81 4.75
CA ALA A 155 18.98 -2.36 4.12
C ALA A 155 17.77 -3.20 4.56
N ARG A 156 16.73 -2.52 5.06
CA ARG A 156 15.50 -3.16 5.52
C ARG A 156 14.26 -2.38 5.10
N LYS A 157 13.29 -3.11 4.62
CA LYS A 157 12.07 -2.51 4.07
C LYS A 157 11.08 -2.19 5.18
N ILE A 158 10.58 -0.96 5.23
CA ILE A 158 9.54 -0.53 6.17
C ILE A 158 8.18 -0.35 5.51
N CYS A 159 8.14 -0.14 4.22
CA CYS A 159 6.89 -0.04 3.46
C CYS A 159 7.00 -0.76 2.12
N ALA A 160 6.12 -1.72 1.89
CA ALA A 160 5.96 -2.40 0.60
C ALA A 160 4.91 -1.68 -0.25
N MET A 161 5.09 -1.70 -1.58
CA MET A 161 4.15 -1.11 -2.52
C MET A 161 3.89 -2.03 -3.70
N GLY A 162 2.63 -2.13 -4.09
CA GLY A 162 2.22 -2.88 -5.26
C GLY A 162 0.86 -2.39 -5.75
N VAL A 163 0.81 -1.88 -6.97
CA VAL A 163 -0.37 -1.23 -7.52
C VAL A 163 -0.86 -1.94 -8.79
N ARG A 164 -2.11 -1.71 -9.12
CA ARG A 164 -2.72 -1.98 -10.42
C ARG A 164 -3.22 -0.66 -10.98
N ALA A 165 -3.04 -0.45 -12.27
CA ALA A 165 -3.64 0.67 -12.97
C ALA A 165 -4.35 0.20 -14.24
N SER A 166 -5.49 0.82 -14.55
CA SER A 166 -6.19 0.64 -15.81
C SER A 166 -6.78 1.97 -16.23
N ARG A 167 -6.49 2.38 -17.48
CA ARG A 167 -6.94 3.67 -18.01
C ARG A 167 -6.62 4.83 -17.07
N TRP A 168 -5.46 4.81 -16.44
CA TRP A 168 -4.98 5.78 -15.46
C TRP A 168 -5.76 5.81 -14.13
N VAL A 169 -6.67 4.88 -13.88
CA VAL A 169 -7.25 4.68 -12.55
C VAL A 169 -6.40 3.68 -11.78
N THR A 170 -6.04 4.01 -10.55
CA THR A 170 -5.20 3.17 -9.67
C THR A 170 -6.03 2.34 -8.71
N MET A 171 -5.45 1.25 -8.21
CA MET A 171 -6.02 0.33 -7.22
C MET A 171 -4.89 -0.37 -6.46
N HIS A 172 -5.17 -0.92 -5.28
CA HIS A 172 -4.18 -1.35 -4.30
C HIS A 172 -3.32 -0.17 -3.84
N GLY A 173 -2.09 -0.38 -3.42
CA GLY A 173 -1.26 0.73 -2.97
C GLY A 173 -0.06 0.28 -2.15
N PHE A 174 -0.08 0.53 -0.84
CA PHE A 174 1.06 0.31 0.04
C PHE A 174 0.68 -0.39 1.35
N ALA A 175 1.68 -1.00 1.98
CA ALA A 175 1.59 -1.56 3.33
C ALA A 175 2.77 -1.03 4.15
N PHE A 176 2.47 -0.17 5.11
CA PHE A 176 3.43 0.52 5.96
C PHE A 176 3.47 -0.12 7.34
N ASN A 177 4.61 -0.67 7.71
CA ASN A 177 4.82 -1.35 8.99
C ASN A 177 4.99 -0.32 10.12
N VAL A 178 3.94 -0.08 10.90
CA VAL A 178 4.00 0.79 12.08
C VAL A 178 4.28 -0.04 13.34
N ASN A 179 3.32 -0.87 13.75
CA ASN A 179 3.40 -1.77 14.92
C ASN A 179 3.21 -3.26 14.49
N ALA A 180 3.57 -3.60 13.27
CA ALA A 180 3.33 -4.92 12.70
C ALA A 180 4.19 -5.99 13.38
N ASP A 181 3.62 -7.18 13.57
CA ASP A 181 4.38 -8.37 13.95
C ASP A 181 5.22 -8.86 12.76
N LEU A 182 6.52 -8.57 12.82
CA LEU A 182 7.45 -8.88 11.75
C LEU A 182 7.78 -10.38 11.64
N THR A 183 7.43 -11.20 12.63
CA THR A 183 7.68 -12.65 12.60
C THR A 183 6.95 -13.36 11.47
N TYR A 184 5.83 -12.80 11.02
CA TYR A 184 5.06 -13.32 9.89
C TYR A 184 5.81 -13.24 8.56
N PHE A 185 6.72 -12.27 8.40
CA PHE A 185 7.55 -12.16 7.19
C PHE A 185 8.54 -13.31 7.03
N GLY A 186 8.89 -13.99 8.13
CA GLY A 186 9.72 -15.21 8.10
C GLY A 186 9.05 -16.42 7.40
N ASN A 187 7.76 -16.33 7.07
CA ASN A 187 7.02 -17.36 6.36
C ASN A 187 6.94 -17.13 4.84
N ILE A 188 7.62 -16.13 4.33
CA ILE A 188 7.66 -15.81 2.89
C ILE A 188 9.08 -15.47 2.43
N ILE A 189 9.35 -15.65 1.13
CA ILE A 189 10.56 -15.17 0.46
C ILE A 189 10.17 -13.98 -0.43
N PRO A 190 10.22 -12.73 0.05
CA PRO A 190 9.77 -11.58 -0.72
C PRO A 190 10.68 -11.31 -1.92
N CYS A 191 10.12 -11.24 -3.14
CA CYS A 191 10.84 -10.94 -4.38
C CYS A 191 12.01 -11.88 -4.70
N GLY A 192 12.04 -13.11 -4.12
CA GLY A 192 13.17 -14.03 -4.26
C GLY A 192 14.48 -13.49 -3.67
N ILE A 193 14.41 -12.50 -2.78
CA ILE A 193 15.56 -11.86 -2.15
C ILE A 193 15.64 -12.33 -0.71
N ASP A 194 16.52 -13.30 -0.44
CA ASP A 194 16.70 -13.90 0.89
C ASP A 194 17.56 -13.03 1.82
N ASP A 195 18.24 -12.00 1.29
CA ASP A 195 19.27 -11.24 2.00
C ASP A 195 18.80 -9.88 2.53
N LYS A 196 17.52 -9.50 2.37
CA LYS A 196 16.99 -8.21 2.84
C LYS A 196 15.93 -8.40 3.94
N ASP A 197 16.13 -7.67 5.02
CA ASP A 197 15.25 -7.69 6.19
C ASP A 197 14.02 -6.77 6.00
N VAL A 198 13.07 -6.91 6.91
CA VAL A 198 11.93 -6.01 7.07
C VAL A 198 11.98 -5.37 8.44
N THR A 199 11.43 -4.16 8.55
CA THR A 199 11.36 -3.44 9.82
C THR A 199 10.01 -2.76 10.01
N SER A 200 9.79 -2.16 11.20
CA SER A 200 8.61 -1.39 11.55
C SER A 200 9.02 -0.16 12.37
N MET A 201 8.16 0.84 12.44
CA MET A 201 8.40 2.01 13.29
C MET A 201 8.57 1.62 14.77
N GLU A 202 7.78 0.65 15.26
CA GLU A 202 7.90 0.12 16.62
C GLU A 202 9.29 -0.45 16.88
N ARG A 203 9.82 -1.26 15.95
CA ARG A 203 11.17 -1.85 16.05
C ARG A 203 12.26 -0.78 16.08
N GLU A 204 12.16 0.22 15.21
CA GLU A 204 13.17 1.28 15.10
C GLU A 204 13.18 2.23 16.30
N LEU A 205 12.01 2.51 16.87
CA LEU A 205 11.86 3.45 18.00
C LEU A 205 11.83 2.76 19.37
N GLY A 206 11.76 1.43 19.41
CA GLY A 206 11.69 0.64 20.64
C GLY A 206 10.40 0.85 21.44
N ARG A 207 9.32 1.34 20.81
CA ARG A 207 8.02 1.56 21.44
C ARG A 207 6.88 1.49 20.43
N LYS A 208 5.70 1.09 20.88
CA LYS A 208 4.47 1.19 20.10
C LYS A 208 4.08 2.64 19.83
N LEU A 209 3.49 2.87 18.68
CA LEU A 209 2.98 4.17 18.27
C LEU A 209 1.45 4.18 18.24
N ASP A 210 0.89 5.37 18.38
CA ASP A 210 -0.52 5.61 18.13
C ASP A 210 -0.78 5.55 16.63
N MET A 211 -1.58 4.56 16.21
CA MET A 211 -1.89 4.31 14.79
C MET A 211 -2.64 5.49 14.17
N ASP A 212 -3.53 6.12 14.91
CA ASP A 212 -4.32 7.26 14.41
C ASP A 212 -3.44 8.50 14.23
N GLU A 213 -2.48 8.73 15.12
CA GLU A 213 -1.50 9.81 14.94
C GLU A 213 -0.69 9.59 13.65
N VAL A 214 -0.16 8.36 13.42
CA VAL A 214 0.62 8.04 12.22
C VAL A 214 -0.25 8.16 10.96
N LYS A 215 -1.47 7.61 10.97
CA LYS A 215 -2.44 7.74 9.85
C LYS A 215 -2.71 9.22 9.52
N ASN A 216 -2.89 10.07 10.53
CA ASN A 216 -3.18 11.49 10.31
C ASN A 216 -2.00 12.25 9.71
N LYS A 217 -0.74 11.96 10.10
CA LYS A 217 0.45 12.54 9.49
C LYS A 217 0.61 12.07 8.05
N LEU A 218 0.54 10.75 7.82
CA LEU A 218 0.64 10.16 6.49
C LEU A 218 -0.41 10.71 5.51
N LYS A 219 -1.66 10.80 5.97
CA LYS A 219 -2.75 11.40 5.19
C LYS A 219 -2.43 12.83 4.74
N LYS A 220 -1.88 13.66 5.65
CA LYS A 220 -1.50 15.05 5.34
C LYS A 220 -0.37 15.10 4.32
N HIS A 221 0.66 14.26 4.46
CA HIS A 221 1.76 14.21 3.48
C HIS A 221 1.28 13.76 2.10
N ILE A 222 0.44 12.72 2.03
CA ILE A 222 -0.15 12.27 0.76
C ILE A 222 -0.96 13.42 0.13
N ALA A 223 -1.87 14.03 0.89
CA ALA A 223 -2.70 15.12 0.39
C ALA A 223 -1.88 16.30 -0.12
N SER A 224 -0.83 16.68 0.61
CA SER A 224 0.07 17.78 0.22
C SER A 224 0.81 17.47 -1.09
N LEU A 225 1.45 16.29 -1.18
CA LEU A 225 2.26 15.91 -2.35
C LEU A 225 1.45 15.73 -3.63
N PHE A 226 0.22 15.23 -3.52
CA PHE A 226 -0.69 15.08 -4.65
C PHE A 226 -1.54 16.34 -4.90
N HIS A 227 -1.44 17.37 -4.04
CA HIS A 227 -2.32 18.55 -4.06
C HIS A 227 -3.80 18.17 -4.00
N MET A 228 -4.15 17.26 -3.07
CA MET A 228 -5.51 16.78 -2.86
C MET A 228 -6.31 17.75 -1.99
N GLU A 229 -7.60 17.89 -2.30
CA GLU A 229 -8.62 18.50 -1.45
C GLU A 229 -9.36 17.34 -0.76
N LEU A 230 -9.00 17.04 0.50
CA LEU A 230 -9.65 15.96 1.24
C LEU A 230 -11.05 16.36 1.70
N LEU A 231 -12.01 15.44 1.49
CA LEU A 231 -13.42 15.56 1.91
C LEU A 231 -13.69 14.68 3.12
#